data_1bfaaecad7a020ad7617d99b7cc3ae7d
#
_entry.id   1bfaaecad7a020ad7617d99b7cc3ae7d
#
_cell.length_a   1.000
_cell.length_b   1.000
_cell.length_c   1.000
_cell.angle_alpha   90.00
_cell.angle_beta   90.00
_cell.angle_gamma   90.00
#
_symmetry.space_group_name_H-M   'P 1'
#
loop_
_entity.id
_entity.type
_entity.pdbx_description
1 polymer ?
#
loop_
_entity_poly.entity_id
_entity_poly.type
_entity_poly.pdbx_seq_one_letter_code
_entity_poly.pdbx_strand_id
1 'polypeptide(L)'
;MDYVNAKGHIYDIQGYAVHDGPGIRTTVYTKGCPLRCLWCHSPESQNYGFELSWLDVKCIGADLCEDACIKACPEGAVTRDAPSKRTGTEEMIVKPRLDWDKCTSCLKCAESCVTKALYTAGWETDVDTVFARLMKDKVFFEDGGGVTVSGGEAMAQFDFTLNLCKKLKDSGIHICLDTTGFAPTEKFAEILPWVDLFLYDLKHMDPYHHEKLTGVPNGLILDNARFLAARGGALQIRFPVIPKLNDSPENIEATADFCAELGSAVQLVQLLPYHQAGRVKYPRLGRVYRLKNVVPPSEAFMEKALEVFKAKGLPVQIH
;
A
#
# COMPACT_ATOMS: atom_id res chain seq x y z
N MET A 1 -9.98 27.64 -2.12
CA MET A 1 -8.92 27.40 -3.14
C MET A 1 -9.49 26.54 -4.25
N ASP A 2 -9.00 26.72 -5.47
CA ASP A 2 -9.54 25.97 -6.60
C ASP A 2 -8.97 24.55 -6.60
N TYR A 3 -9.81 23.54 -6.43
CA TYR A 3 -9.52 22.14 -6.68
C TYR A 3 -10.41 21.62 -7.82
N VAL A 4 -9.95 20.57 -8.48
CA VAL A 4 -10.71 19.88 -9.52
C VAL A 4 -11.28 18.58 -8.93
N ASN A 5 -12.56 18.28 -9.21
CA ASN A 5 -13.15 17.01 -8.82
C ASN A 5 -12.59 15.87 -9.70
N ALA A 6 -11.29 15.59 -9.54
CA ALA A 6 -10.58 14.59 -10.31
C ALA A 6 -11.03 13.18 -9.96
N LYS A 7 -11.07 12.31 -10.97
CA LYS A 7 -11.30 10.88 -10.78
C LYS A 7 -10.04 10.16 -10.33
N GLY A 8 -10.22 9.10 -9.56
CA GLY A 8 -9.16 8.23 -9.10
C GLY A 8 -9.63 6.79 -8.90
N HIS A 9 -8.68 5.87 -8.94
CA HIS A 9 -8.91 4.47 -8.61
C HIS A 9 -8.38 4.20 -7.21
N ILE A 10 -9.22 3.73 -6.33
CA ILE A 10 -8.84 3.33 -4.97
C ILE A 10 -9.22 1.86 -4.75
N TYR A 11 -8.59 1.22 -3.76
CA TYR A 11 -8.95 -0.15 -3.41
C TYR A 11 -9.44 -0.30 -1.98
N ASP A 12 -9.22 0.72 -1.13
CA ASP A 12 -9.76 0.74 0.24
C ASP A 12 -9.81 2.17 0.81
N ILE A 13 -10.67 2.37 1.82
CA ILE A 13 -10.67 3.50 2.73
C ILE A 13 -10.82 2.95 4.14
N GLN A 14 -9.76 3.05 4.95
CA GLN A 14 -9.70 2.48 6.29
C GLN A 14 -9.70 3.58 7.34
N GLY A 15 -10.75 3.60 8.18
CA GLY A 15 -10.80 4.44 9.38
C GLY A 15 -10.01 3.84 10.53
N TYR A 16 -9.74 4.68 11.55
CA TYR A 16 -9.02 4.28 12.78
C TYR A 16 -7.60 3.72 12.54
N ALA A 17 -6.92 4.18 11.49
CA ALA A 17 -5.53 3.85 11.26
C ALA A 17 -4.65 4.57 12.30
N VAL A 18 -3.87 3.80 13.05
CA VAL A 18 -2.96 4.32 14.10
C VAL A 18 -1.48 4.16 13.72
N HIS A 19 -1.22 3.61 12.54
CA HIS A 19 0.12 3.29 12.04
C HIS A 19 0.52 4.09 10.78
N ASP A 20 -0.39 4.92 10.28
CA ASP A 20 -0.22 5.66 9.03
C ASP A 20 0.02 7.15 9.26
N GLY A 21 0.79 7.50 10.30
CA GLY A 21 1.11 8.85 10.73
C GLY A 21 0.64 9.15 12.16
N PRO A 22 0.73 10.40 12.63
CA PRO A 22 0.37 10.78 13.99
C PRO A 22 -1.14 10.74 14.23
N GLY A 23 -1.55 10.45 15.45
CA GLY A 23 -2.95 10.44 15.91
C GLY A 23 -3.82 9.38 15.23
N ILE A 24 -5.14 9.49 15.39
CA ILE A 24 -6.11 8.61 14.71
C ILE A 24 -6.39 9.17 13.31
N ARG A 25 -6.30 8.31 12.30
CA ARG A 25 -6.40 8.72 10.90
C ARG A 25 -7.42 7.90 10.11
N THR A 26 -7.86 8.46 9.00
CA THR A 26 -8.49 7.66 7.94
C THR A 26 -7.56 7.64 6.74
N THR A 27 -7.19 6.42 6.32
CA THR A 27 -6.27 6.22 5.19
C THR A 27 -7.04 5.88 3.93
N VAL A 28 -6.74 6.61 2.84
CA VAL A 28 -7.24 6.35 1.48
C VAL A 28 -6.16 5.61 0.72
N TYR A 29 -6.48 4.41 0.21
CA TYR A 29 -5.53 3.57 -0.51
C TYR A 29 -5.79 3.61 -2.01
N THR A 30 -4.92 4.30 -2.76
CA THR A 30 -4.99 4.40 -4.23
C THR A 30 -4.46 3.14 -4.92
N LYS A 31 -4.94 2.87 -6.14
CA LYS A 31 -4.40 1.83 -7.02
C LYS A 31 -3.31 2.36 -7.94
N GLY A 32 -2.43 1.46 -8.33
CA GLY A 32 -1.28 1.75 -9.17
C GLY A 32 -0.02 1.97 -8.33
N CYS A 33 1.02 1.21 -8.64
CA CYS A 33 2.35 1.38 -8.07
C CYS A 33 3.39 1.09 -9.16
N PRO A 34 4.39 1.93 -9.35
CA PRO A 34 5.49 1.63 -10.26
C PRO A 34 6.42 0.55 -9.72
N LEU A 35 6.43 0.33 -8.39
CA LEU A 35 7.27 -0.67 -7.75
C LEU A 35 6.61 -2.06 -7.76
N ARG A 36 7.46 -3.09 -7.65
CA ARG A 36 7.08 -4.52 -7.54
C ARG A 36 7.83 -5.19 -6.40
N CYS A 37 7.79 -4.55 -5.22
CA CYS A 37 8.49 -5.02 -4.02
C CYS A 37 8.16 -6.49 -3.73
N LEU A 38 9.19 -7.30 -3.45
CA LEU A 38 9.02 -8.73 -3.19
C LEU A 38 8.18 -9.02 -1.94
N TRP A 39 8.15 -8.08 -0.99
CA TRP A 39 7.41 -8.16 0.28
C TRP A 39 6.12 -7.34 0.30
N CYS A 40 5.60 -6.89 -0.84
CA CYS A 40 4.43 -6.03 -0.89
C CYS A 40 3.25 -6.63 -0.09
N HIS A 41 2.68 -5.84 0.82
CA HIS A 41 1.53 -6.26 1.63
C HIS A 41 0.18 -6.06 0.92
N SER A 42 0.16 -5.25 -0.14
CA SER A 42 -1.05 -4.92 -0.89
C SER A 42 -0.86 -5.18 -2.39
N PRO A 43 -0.67 -6.47 -2.80
CA PRO A 43 -0.47 -6.79 -4.21
C PRO A 43 -1.65 -6.36 -5.10
N GLU A 44 -2.86 -6.23 -4.54
CA GLU A 44 -4.06 -5.71 -5.19
C GLU A 44 -3.95 -4.23 -5.58
N SER A 45 -3.03 -3.50 -4.99
CA SER A 45 -2.78 -2.09 -5.32
C SER A 45 -1.81 -1.89 -6.49
N GLN A 46 -1.05 -2.92 -6.87
CA GLN A 46 0.07 -2.76 -7.81
C GLN A 46 -0.37 -2.37 -9.23
N ASN A 47 -1.49 -2.91 -9.72
CA ASN A 47 -2.00 -2.57 -11.04
C ASN A 47 -2.88 -1.33 -10.97
N TYR A 48 -2.80 -0.47 -12.02
CA TYR A 48 -3.63 0.72 -12.15
C TYR A 48 -5.10 0.38 -12.44
N GLY A 49 -5.33 -0.67 -13.24
CA GLY A 49 -6.65 -1.19 -13.56
C GLY A 49 -7.24 -2.05 -12.46
N PHE A 50 -8.50 -2.37 -12.61
CA PHE A 50 -9.21 -3.28 -11.72
C PHE A 50 -8.85 -4.73 -12.03
N GLU A 51 -8.82 -5.55 -10.99
CA GLU A 51 -8.46 -6.96 -11.09
C GLU A 51 -9.50 -7.83 -10.39
N LEU A 52 -9.64 -9.05 -10.89
CA LEU A 52 -10.40 -10.07 -10.20
C LEU A 52 -9.64 -10.51 -8.93
N SER A 53 -10.36 -10.61 -7.83
CA SER A 53 -9.86 -11.18 -6.58
C SER A 53 -10.78 -12.29 -6.09
N TRP A 54 -10.18 -13.39 -5.60
CA TRP A 54 -10.87 -14.56 -5.10
C TRP A 54 -10.69 -14.72 -3.59
N LEU A 55 -11.78 -14.57 -2.84
CA LEU A 55 -11.83 -14.75 -1.39
C LEU A 55 -12.58 -16.03 -1.05
N ASP A 56 -11.85 -17.12 -1.01
CA ASP A 56 -12.35 -18.49 -0.83
C ASP A 56 -13.34 -18.65 0.34
N VAL A 57 -13.04 -18.03 1.48
CA VAL A 57 -13.85 -18.13 2.69
C VAL A 57 -15.31 -17.64 2.51
N LYS A 58 -15.59 -16.78 1.52
CA LYS A 58 -16.93 -16.28 1.22
C LYS A 58 -17.70 -17.17 0.24
N CYS A 59 -17.09 -18.17 -0.37
CA CYS A 59 -17.77 -19.03 -1.32
C CYS A 59 -18.74 -19.96 -0.60
N ILE A 60 -19.97 -20.00 -1.09
CA ILE A 60 -21.05 -20.89 -0.59
C ILE A 60 -21.20 -22.19 -1.40
N GLY A 61 -20.41 -22.34 -2.47
CA GLY A 61 -20.46 -23.49 -3.37
C GLY A 61 -21.25 -23.21 -4.65
N ALA A 62 -20.82 -23.87 -5.72
CA ALA A 62 -21.38 -23.71 -7.07
C ALA A 62 -22.84 -24.18 -7.14
N ASP A 63 -23.20 -25.21 -6.39
CA ASP A 63 -24.54 -25.75 -6.38
C ASP A 63 -25.57 -24.79 -5.75
N LEU A 64 -25.19 -24.08 -4.66
CA LEU A 64 -26.08 -23.12 -4.00
C LEU A 64 -26.26 -21.81 -4.78
N CYS A 65 -25.27 -21.43 -5.60
CA CYS A 65 -25.36 -20.23 -6.44
C CYS A 65 -25.61 -20.53 -7.92
N GLU A 66 -25.99 -21.79 -8.23
CA GLU A 66 -26.32 -22.25 -9.59
C GLU A 66 -25.24 -21.94 -10.63
N ASP A 67 -23.96 -22.11 -10.26
CA ASP A 67 -22.80 -21.82 -11.14
C ASP A 67 -22.71 -20.37 -11.66
N ALA A 68 -23.24 -19.40 -10.94
CA ALA A 68 -23.37 -18.02 -11.41
C ALA A 68 -22.07 -17.46 -11.99
N CYS A 69 -20.94 -17.63 -11.30
CA CYS A 69 -19.63 -17.14 -11.76
C CYS A 69 -19.08 -17.94 -12.95
N ILE A 70 -19.40 -19.24 -13.05
CA ILE A 70 -18.96 -20.12 -14.14
C ILE A 70 -19.70 -19.75 -15.40
N LYS A 71 -21.05 -19.63 -15.32
CA LYS A 71 -21.91 -19.22 -16.45
C LYS A 71 -21.58 -17.83 -16.98
N ALA A 72 -21.14 -16.93 -16.08
CA ALA A 72 -20.79 -15.55 -16.44
C ALA A 72 -19.41 -15.39 -17.12
N CYS A 73 -18.56 -16.42 -17.08
CA CYS A 73 -17.21 -16.32 -17.63
C CYS A 73 -17.16 -16.56 -19.15
N PRO A 74 -16.94 -15.54 -19.99
CA PRO A 74 -16.95 -15.73 -21.46
C PRO A 74 -15.72 -16.52 -21.94
N GLU A 75 -14.60 -16.47 -21.21
CA GLU A 75 -13.35 -17.12 -21.58
C GLU A 75 -13.25 -18.58 -21.09
N GLY A 76 -14.26 -19.09 -20.35
CA GLY A 76 -14.18 -20.39 -19.73
C GLY A 76 -13.03 -20.51 -18.70
N ALA A 77 -12.55 -19.39 -18.17
CA ALA A 77 -11.49 -19.34 -17.18
C ALA A 77 -11.97 -19.74 -15.76
N VAL A 78 -13.29 -19.80 -15.55
CA VAL A 78 -13.91 -20.22 -14.29
C VAL A 78 -14.64 -21.54 -14.55
N THR A 79 -14.22 -22.59 -13.86
CA THR A 79 -14.80 -23.94 -14.01
C THR A 79 -15.11 -24.53 -12.63
N ARG A 80 -15.87 -25.64 -12.57
CA ARG A 80 -16.03 -26.40 -11.31
C ARG A 80 -14.72 -27.06 -10.91
N ASP A 81 -14.39 -27.01 -9.63
CA ASP A 81 -13.31 -27.80 -9.03
C ASP A 81 -13.85 -29.09 -8.41
N ALA A 82 -12.98 -29.97 -7.93
CA ALA A 82 -13.35 -31.10 -7.11
C ALA A 82 -14.00 -30.62 -5.78
N PRO A 83 -14.95 -31.39 -5.20
CA PRO A 83 -15.51 -31.06 -3.91
C PRO A 83 -14.42 -30.89 -2.84
N SER A 84 -14.52 -29.83 -2.05
CA SER A 84 -13.56 -29.52 -0.98
C SER A 84 -14.31 -28.95 0.24
N LYS A 85 -13.68 -29.00 1.40
CA LYS A 85 -14.28 -28.43 2.61
C LYS A 85 -14.49 -26.93 2.45
N ARG A 86 -15.67 -26.45 2.85
CA ARG A 86 -15.91 -25.02 3.02
C ARG A 86 -15.04 -24.52 4.16
N THR A 87 -14.33 -23.43 3.92
CA THR A 87 -13.38 -22.88 4.89
C THR A 87 -14.04 -22.62 6.25
N GLY A 88 -13.48 -23.20 7.30
CA GLY A 88 -13.99 -23.09 8.67
C GLY A 88 -15.13 -24.06 9.01
N THR A 89 -15.50 -25.00 8.13
CA THR A 89 -16.58 -25.98 8.36
C THR A 89 -16.17 -27.39 7.91
N GLU A 90 -17.00 -28.40 8.24
CA GLU A 90 -16.88 -29.77 7.72
C GLU A 90 -17.72 -29.98 6.44
N GLU A 91 -18.47 -28.99 6.00
CA GLU A 91 -19.33 -29.05 4.82
C GLU A 91 -18.52 -29.20 3.54
N MET A 92 -18.86 -30.18 2.71
CA MET A 92 -18.26 -30.37 1.39
C MET A 92 -19.00 -29.55 0.34
N ILE A 93 -18.31 -28.68 -0.35
CA ILE A 93 -18.89 -27.84 -1.41
C ILE A 93 -18.03 -27.92 -2.68
N VAL A 94 -18.63 -27.68 -3.83
CA VAL A 94 -17.93 -27.50 -5.11
C VAL A 94 -17.60 -26.03 -5.26
N LYS A 95 -16.32 -25.68 -5.24
CA LYS A 95 -15.84 -24.30 -5.45
C LYS A 95 -15.50 -24.07 -6.91
N PRO A 96 -15.44 -22.81 -7.37
CA PRO A 96 -14.87 -22.51 -8.67
C PRO A 96 -13.34 -22.68 -8.65
N ARG A 97 -12.81 -23.24 -9.72
CA ARG A 97 -11.39 -23.21 -10.07
C ARG A 97 -11.17 -22.09 -11.09
N LEU A 98 -10.16 -21.25 -10.83
CA LEU A 98 -9.79 -20.15 -11.71
C LEU A 98 -8.52 -20.51 -12.49
N ASP A 99 -8.61 -20.44 -13.80
CA ASP A 99 -7.47 -20.48 -14.72
C ASP A 99 -7.02 -19.04 -14.96
N TRP A 100 -6.00 -18.62 -14.20
CA TRP A 100 -5.51 -17.25 -14.25
C TRP A 100 -4.80 -16.91 -15.57
N ASP A 101 -4.32 -17.89 -16.32
CA ASP A 101 -3.68 -17.69 -17.62
C ASP A 101 -4.72 -17.37 -18.70
N LYS A 102 -5.96 -17.90 -18.57
CA LYS A 102 -7.10 -17.59 -19.45
C LYS A 102 -7.87 -16.35 -19.01
N CYS A 103 -7.70 -15.91 -17.77
CA CYS A 103 -8.50 -14.83 -17.22
C CYS A 103 -8.12 -13.48 -17.82
N THR A 104 -9.05 -12.83 -18.52
CA THR A 104 -8.86 -11.48 -19.09
C THR A 104 -9.21 -10.36 -18.14
N SER A 105 -9.54 -10.66 -16.87
CA SER A 105 -10.03 -9.69 -15.88
C SER A 105 -11.24 -8.87 -16.34
N CYS A 106 -12.14 -9.48 -17.12
CA CYS A 106 -13.38 -8.84 -17.57
C CYS A 106 -14.41 -8.60 -16.46
N LEU A 107 -14.19 -9.15 -15.26
CA LEU A 107 -14.92 -8.97 -14.00
C LEU A 107 -16.37 -9.47 -13.98
N LYS A 108 -16.92 -10.01 -15.06
CA LYS A 108 -18.30 -10.50 -15.14
C LYS A 108 -18.63 -11.55 -14.05
N CYS A 109 -17.68 -12.43 -13.73
CA CYS A 109 -17.82 -13.40 -12.65
C CYS A 109 -17.88 -12.76 -11.24
N ALA A 110 -17.24 -11.60 -11.04
CA ALA A 110 -17.33 -10.83 -9.80
C ALA A 110 -18.69 -10.12 -9.67
N GLU A 111 -19.23 -9.61 -10.79
CA GLU A 111 -20.56 -9.00 -10.83
C GLU A 111 -21.64 -10.01 -10.48
N SER A 112 -21.57 -11.24 -11.04
CA SER A 112 -22.53 -12.32 -10.81
C SER A 112 -22.38 -13.03 -9.48
N CYS A 113 -21.28 -12.83 -8.74
CA CYS A 113 -21.05 -13.52 -7.48
C CYS A 113 -21.88 -12.94 -6.34
N VAL A 114 -22.89 -13.68 -5.89
CA VAL A 114 -23.87 -13.24 -4.87
C VAL A 114 -23.25 -12.96 -3.51
N THR A 115 -22.19 -13.68 -3.13
CA THR A 115 -21.50 -13.53 -1.84
C THR A 115 -20.28 -12.62 -1.90
N LYS A 116 -19.94 -12.11 -3.10
CA LYS A 116 -18.70 -11.39 -3.35
C LYS A 116 -17.46 -12.18 -2.92
N ALA A 117 -17.50 -13.50 -3.07
CA ALA A 117 -16.32 -14.35 -2.99
C ALA A 117 -15.35 -14.05 -4.15
N LEU A 118 -15.90 -13.91 -5.37
CA LEU A 118 -15.23 -13.25 -6.48
C LEU A 118 -15.63 -11.76 -6.45
N TYR A 119 -14.65 -10.88 -6.42
CA TYR A 119 -14.91 -9.44 -6.36
C TYR A 119 -13.85 -8.66 -7.13
N THR A 120 -14.19 -7.43 -7.48
CA THR A 120 -13.29 -6.48 -8.13
C THR A 120 -12.39 -5.83 -7.09
N ALA A 121 -11.07 -5.97 -7.23
CA ALA A 121 -10.11 -5.28 -6.39
C ALA A 121 -9.99 -3.81 -6.83
N GLY A 122 -10.66 -2.93 -6.09
CA GLY A 122 -10.71 -1.49 -6.32
C GLY A 122 -11.95 -1.01 -7.07
N TRP A 123 -12.13 0.29 -7.08
CA TRP A 123 -13.22 0.98 -7.79
C TRP A 123 -12.82 2.40 -8.21
N GLU A 124 -13.49 2.95 -9.24
CA GLU A 124 -13.36 4.33 -9.62
C GLU A 124 -14.18 5.21 -8.66
N THR A 125 -13.63 6.34 -8.30
CA THR A 125 -14.26 7.36 -7.46
C THR A 125 -13.79 8.74 -7.90
N ASP A 126 -14.22 9.78 -7.18
CA ASP A 126 -13.78 11.16 -7.38
C ASP A 126 -13.47 11.84 -6.03
N VAL A 127 -12.81 12.99 -6.09
CA VAL A 127 -12.36 13.74 -4.92
C VAL A 127 -13.54 14.10 -3.99
N ASP A 128 -14.69 14.50 -4.54
CA ASP A 128 -15.84 14.91 -3.74
C ASP A 128 -16.44 13.74 -2.96
N THR A 129 -16.58 12.61 -3.62
CA THR A 129 -17.10 11.38 -3.01
C THR A 129 -16.20 10.91 -1.88
N VAL A 130 -14.88 10.87 -2.11
CA VAL A 130 -13.90 10.46 -1.09
C VAL A 130 -13.88 11.46 0.07
N PHE A 131 -13.83 12.75 -0.22
CA PHE A 131 -13.87 13.79 0.80
C PHE A 131 -15.12 13.68 1.69
N ALA A 132 -16.31 13.51 1.11
CA ALA A 132 -17.55 13.33 1.87
C ALA A 132 -17.50 12.09 2.78
N ARG A 133 -16.85 11.00 2.33
CA ARG A 133 -16.64 9.81 3.17
C ARG A 133 -15.68 10.10 4.33
N LEU A 134 -14.56 10.80 4.07
CA LEU A 134 -13.56 11.15 5.08
C LEU A 134 -14.11 12.08 6.17
N MET A 135 -14.97 13.03 5.79
CA MET A 135 -15.57 13.98 6.74
C MET A 135 -16.50 13.32 7.77
N LYS A 136 -16.97 12.10 7.53
CA LYS A 136 -17.72 11.32 8.54
C LYS A 136 -16.82 10.93 9.72
N ASP A 137 -15.51 10.80 9.50
CA ASP A 137 -14.55 10.41 10.51
C ASP A 137 -13.87 11.64 11.18
N LYS A 138 -14.22 12.87 10.77
CA LYS A 138 -13.58 14.12 11.23
C LYS A 138 -13.53 14.26 12.76
N VAL A 139 -14.53 13.74 13.47
CA VAL A 139 -14.59 13.75 14.94
C VAL A 139 -13.42 13.01 15.60
N PHE A 140 -12.76 12.09 14.88
CA PHE A 140 -11.62 11.33 15.36
C PHE A 140 -10.26 11.95 14.99
N PHE A 141 -10.22 13.05 14.27
CA PHE A 141 -8.99 13.70 13.80
C PHE A 141 -8.41 14.70 14.82
N GLU A 142 -8.80 14.59 16.07
CA GLU A 142 -8.23 15.35 17.19
C GLU A 142 -6.80 14.89 17.49
N ASP A 143 -6.05 15.64 18.30
CA ASP A 143 -4.70 15.30 18.79
C ASP A 143 -3.68 14.94 17.67
N GLY A 144 -3.68 15.71 16.57
CA GLY A 144 -2.76 15.49 15.45
C GLY A 144 -3.19 14.43 14.45
N GLY A 145 -4.38 13.86 14.63
CA GLY A 145 -4.99 12.95 13.66
C GLY A 145 -5.37 13.63 12.34
N GLY A 146 -5.88 12.89 11.39
CA GLY A 146 -6.25 13.44 10.08
C GLY A 146 -6.42 12.39 8.99
N VAL A 147 -6.00 12.74 7.78
CA VAL A 147 -6.09 11.84 6.62
C VAL A 147 -4.70 11.46 6.14
N THR A 148 -4.55 10.20 5.75
CA THR A 148 -3.37 9.72 5.01
C THR A 148 -3.80 9.30 3.61
N VAL A 149 -3.11 9.80 2.61
CA VAL A 149 -3.25 9.31 1.23
C VAL A 149 -2.09 8.36 0.97
N SER A 150 -2.41 7.10 0.76
CA SER A 150 -1.49 5.98 0.60
C SER A 150 -1.92 5.10 -0.59
N GLY A 151 -1.56 3.83 -0.59
CA GLY A 151 -2.06 2.86 -1.57
C GLY A 151 -0.99 1.96 -2.13
N GLY A 152 -0.92 1.88 -3.45
CA GLY A 152 0.24 1.37 -4.16
C GLY A 152 1.34 2.43 -4.13
N GLU A 153 1.12 3.51 -4.87
CA GLU A 153 1.88 4.77 -4.82
C GLU A 153 0.89 5.92 -5.03
N ALA A 154 0.70 6.75 -4.01
CA ALA A 154 -0.26 7.85 -4.09
C ALA A 154 0.05 8.83 -5.23
N MET A 155 1.34 9.10 -5.50
CA MET A 155 1.80 9.98 -6.58
C MET A 155 1.55 9.41 -7.99
N ALA A 156 1.21 8.13 -8.10
CA ALA A 156 0.88 7.51 -9.38
C ALA A 156 -0.47 7.98 -9.93
N GLN A 157 -1.37 8.45 -9.07
CA GLN A 157 -2.64 9.08 -9.42
C GLN A 157 -2.62 10.56 -9.02
N PHE A 158 -1.64 11.28 -9.53
CA PHE A 158 -1.27 12.60 -9.08
C PHE A 158 -2.43 13.61 -9.02
N ASP A 159 -3.22 13.71 -10.10
CA ASP A 159 -4.30 14.69 -10.16
C ASP A 159 -5.37 14.44 -9.09
N PHE A 160 -5.72 13.19 -8.85
CA PHE A 160 -6.64 12.81 -7.77
C PHE A 160 -6.04 13.14 -6.40
N THR A 161 -4.80 12.70 -6.15
CA THR A 161 -4.09 12.90 -4.88
C THR A 161 -3.92 14.38 -4.54
N LEU A 162 -3.44 15.18 -5.50
CA LEU A 162 -3.24 16.60 -5.33
C LEU A 162 -4.55 17.33 -4.99
N ASN A 163 -5.62 17.07 -5.76
CA ASN A 163 -6.88 17.75 -5.55
C ASN A 163 -7.59 17.32 -4.25
N LEU A 164 -7.41 16.05 -3.84
CA LEU A 164 -7.88 15.59 -2.53
C LEU A 164 -7.12 16.30 -1.39
N CYS A 165 -5.78 16.41 -1.49
CA CYS A 165 -4.96 17.13 -0.52
C CYS A 165 -5.35 18.61 -0.44
N LYS A 166 -5.57 19.31 -1.58
CA LYS A 166 -6.05 20.69 -1.60
C LYS A 166 -7.36 20.85 -0.82
N LYS A 167 -8.35 20.02 -1.14
CA LYS A 167 -9.66 20.07 -0.50
C LYS A 167 -9.63 19.77 1.01
N LEU A 168 -8.81 18.81 1.42
CA LEU A 168 -8.60 18.46 2.83
C LEU A 168 -7.93 19.63 3.58
N LYS A 169 -6.89 20.23 2.99
CA LYS A 169 -6.15 21.35 3.58
C LYS A 169 -7.04 22.55 3.80
N ASP A 170 -7.91 22.89 2.82
CA ASP A 170 -8.90 23.97 2.95
C ASP A 170 -9.90 23.74 4.08
N SER A 171 -10.12 22.49 4.48
CA SER A 171 -10.98 22.08 5.59
C SER A 171 -10.26 21.98 6.93
N GLY A 172 -8.97 22.37 6.98
CA GLY A 172 -8.14 22.36 8.18
C GLY A 172 -7.72 20.95 8.65
N ILE A 173 -7.70 19.97 7.74
CA ILE A 173 -7.32 18.59 8.06
C ILE A 173 -5.82 18.42 7.90
N HIS A 174 -5.17 17.77 8.89
CA HIS A 174 -3.77 17.37 8.79
C HIS A 174 -3.61 16.21 7.80
N ILE A 175 -2.65 16.33 6.87
CA ILE A 175 -2.48 15.42 5.74
C ILE A 175 -1.12 14.75 5.82
N CYS A 176 -1.12 13.40 5.83
CA CYS A 176 0.05 12.60 5.53
C CYS A 176 -0.03 12.08 4.09
N LEU A 177 1.11 12.06 3.41
CA LEU A 177 1.27 11.41 2.12
C LEU A 177 2.26 10.26 2.27
N ASP A 178 1.76 9.03 2.12
CA ASP A 178 2.57 7.81 2.14
C ASP A 178 3.06 7.52 0.72
N THR A 179 4.37 7.56 0.52
CA THR A 179 4.97 7.49 -0.81
C THR A 179 6.30 6.73 -0.82
N THR A 180 6.54 6.05 -1.92
CA THR A 180 7.84 5.44 -2.21
C THR A 180 8.87 6.47 -2.69
N GLY A 181 8.44 7.70 -2.98
CA GLY A 181 9.29 8.73 -3.57
C GLY A 181 9.56 8.57 -5.07
N PHE A 182 9.05 7.54 -5.72
CA PHE A 182 9.30 7.26 -7.13
C PHE A 182 8.25 7.94 -8.04
N ALA A 183 8.37 9.25 -8.16
CA ALA A 183 7.58 10.09 -9.07
C ALA A 183 8.43 11.29 -9.53
N PRO A 184 8.07 11.97 -10.64
CA PRO A 184 8.78 13.17 -11.09
C PRO A 184 8.87 14.24 -10.00
N THR A 185 10.04 14.85 -9.84
CA THR A 185 10.31 15.86 -8.80
C THR A 185 9.37 17.05 -8.86
N GLU A 186 8.94 17.43 -10.06
CA GLU A 186 7.99 18.53 -10.29
C GLU A 186 6.66 18.27 -9.60
N LYS A 187 6.22 17.02 -9.55
CA LYS A 187 5.00 16.62 -8.83
C LYS A 187 5.17 16.78 -7.32
N PHE A 188 6.36 16.49 -6.78
CA PHE A 188 6.65 16.76 -5.37
C PHE A 188 6.70 18.25 -5.07
N ALA A 189 7.22 19.06 -5.99
CA ALA A 189 7.18 20.51 -5.85
C ALA A 189 5.76 21.07 -5.79
N GLU A 190 4.84 20.52 -6.59
CA GLU A 190 3.46 20.98 -6.65
C GLU A 190 2.62 20.53 -5.44
N ILE A 191 2.86 19.30 -4.93
CA ILE A 191 2.08 18.75 -3.81
C ILE A 191 2.58 19.20 -2.43
N LEU A 192 3.87 19.58 -2.32
CA LEU A 192 4.52 19.94 -1.06
C LEU A 192 3.73 20.94 -0.20
N PRO A 193 3.13 22.03 -0.73
CA PRO A 193 2.38 22.99 0.08
C PRO A 193 1.11 22.42 0.73
N TRP A 194 0.65 21.26 0.27
CA TRP A 194 -0.61 20.63 0.64
C TRP A 194 -0.46 19.44 1.59
N VAL A 195 0.78 19.07 1.92
CA VAL A 195 1.10 17.91 2.77
C VAL A 195 1.82 18.38 4.02
N ASP A 196 1.38 17.90 5.19
CA ASP A 196 1.98 18.23 6.47
C ASP A 196 3.13 17.29 6.83
N LEU A 197 3.04 16.01 6.40
CA LEU A 197 4.05 15.00 6.69
C LEU A 197 4.12 13.97 5.56
N PHE A 198 5.32 13.73 5.05
CA PHE A 198 5.56 12.64 4.11
C PHE A 198 5.99 11.39 4.88
N LEU A 199 5.21 10.31 4.78
CA LEU A 199 5.62 8.99 5.19
C LEU A 199 6.45 8.41 4.03
N TYR A 200 7.77 8.47 4.16
CA TYR A 200 8.67 8.28 3.04
C TYR A 200 9.43 6.96 3.13
N ASP A 201 9.23 6.09 2.17
CA ASP A 201 9.81 4.76 2.15
C ASP A 201 11.26 4.75 1.65
N LEU A 202 12.21 4.30 2.45
CA LEU A 202 13.57 3.92 2.04
C LEU A 202 13.71 2.39 2.13
N LYS A 203 14.01 1.73 1.01
CA LYS A 203 13.96 0.26 0.96
C LYS A 203 15.32 -0.41 0.83
N HIS A 204 16.27 0.23 0.14
CA HIS A 204 17.67 -0.17 0.03
C HIS A 204 18.49 1.00 -0.49
N MET A 205 19.72 1.19 -0.01
CA MET A 205 20.57 2.31 -0.43
C MET A 205 21.39 2.03 -1.69
N ASP A 206 21.76 0.76 -1.92
CA ASP A 206 22.42 0.36 -3.15
C ASP A 206 21.40 0.27 -4.31
N PRO A 207 21.62 0.97 -5.46
CA PRO A 207 20.66 1.06 -6.55
C PRO A 207 20.42 -0.29 -7.25
N TYR A 208 21.42 -1.14 -7.38
CA TYR A 208 21.28 -2.46 -7.99
C TYR A 208 20.41 -3.38 -7.13
N HIS A 209 20.67 -3.44 -5.82
CA HIS A 209 19.85 -4.23 -4.90
C HIS A 209 18.44 -3.66 -4.79
N HIS A 210 18.29 -2.34 -4.75
CA HIS A 210 16.97 -1.71 -4.74
C HIS A 210 16.13 -2.15 -5.96
N GLU A 211 16.72 -2.09 -7.17
CA GLU A 211 16.03 -2.50 -8.40
C GLU A 211 15.67 -3.99 -8.39
N LYS A 212 16.57 -4.86 -7.93
CA LYS A 212 16.29 -6.30 -7.78
C LYS A 212 15.14 -6.60 -6.84
N LEU A 213 14.99 -5.83 -5.78
CA LEU A 213 14.01 -6.05 -4.71
C LEU A 213 12.67 -5.38 -5.00
N THR A 214 12.67 -4.27 -5.75
CA THR A 214 11.50 -3.40 -5.93
C THR A 214 11.09 -3.18 -7.38
N GLY A 215 11.94 -3.53 -8.34
CA GLY A 215 11.71 -3.36 -9.77
C GLY A 215 12.13 -2.00 -10.34
N VAL A 216 12.63 -1.07 -9.50
CA VAL A 216 13.11 0.26 -9.93
C VAL A 216 14.40 0.65 -9.20
N PRO A 217 15.29 1.46 -9.78
CA PRO A 217 16.44 2.01 -9.06
C PRO A 217 16.01 3.08 -8.05
N ASN A 218 16.86 3.36 -7.06
CA ASN A 218 16.55 4.30 -5.98
C ASN A 218 16.98 5.77 -6.23
N GLY A 219 17.72 6.08 -7.30
CA GLY A 219 18.28 7.42 -7.51
C GLY A 219 17.22 8.52 -7.39
N LEU A 220 16.12 8.42 -8.16
CA LEU A 220 15.02 9.38 -8.11
C LEU A 220 14.38 9.47 -6.71
N ILE A 221 14.30 8.36 -5.99
CA ILE A 221 13.76 8.31 -4.62
C ILE A 221 14.63 9.14 -3.68
N LEU A 222 15.93 8.93 -3.70
CA LEU A 222 16.88 9.65 -2.85
C LEU A 222 16.93 11.15 -3.21
N ASP A 223 16.91 11.49 -4.50
CA ASP A 223 16.89 12.89 -4.96
C ASP A 223 15.61 13.61 -4.53
N ASN A 224 14.45 12.95 -4.60
CA ASN A 224 13.19 13.50 -4.13
C ASN A 224 13.16 13.69 -2.59
N ALA A 225 13.77 12.80 -1.82
CA ALA A 225 13.90 12.98 -0.37
C ALA A 225 14.76 14.23 -0.04
N ARG A 226 15.90 14.42 -0.73
CA ARG A 226 16.73 15.62 -0.62
C ARG A 226 15.98 16.89 -1.03
N PHE A 227 15.24 16.81 -2.14
CA PHE A 227 14.44 17.93 -2.63
C PHE A 227 13.39 18.36 -1.59
N LEU A 228 12.64 17.43 -1.01
CA LEU A 228 11.65 17.71 0.02
C LEU A 228 12.30 18.31 1.28
N ALA A 229 13.39 17.71 1.76
CA ALA A 229 14.14 18.22 2.91
C ALA A 229 14.64 19.65 2.71
N ALA A 230 15.23 19.95 1.55
CA ALA A 230 15.75 21.27 1.20
C ALA A 230 14.63 22.34 1.05
N ARG A 231 13.38 21.93 0.87
CA ARG A 231 12.21 22.80 0.71
C ARG A 231 11.31 22.87 1.94
N GLY A 232 11.76 22.33 3.08
CA GLY A 232 11.05 22.38 4.35
C GLY A 232 9.94 21.34 4.49
N GLY A 233 9.93 20.30 3.67
CA GLY A 233 9.04 19.15 3.82
C GLY A 233 9.42 18.34 5.07
N ALA A 234 8.43 17.98 5.89
CA ALA A 234 8.62 17.10 7.04
C ALA A 234 8.56 15.64 6.57
N LEU A 235 9.54 14.85 6.98
CA LEU A 235 9.70 13.46 6.59
C LEU A 235 9.62 12.53 7.80
N GLN A 236 8.77 11.53 7.72
CA GLN A 236 8.82 10.35 8.56
C GLN A 236 9.34 9.19 7.70
N ILE A 237 10.58 8.82 7.91
CA ILE A 237 11.21 7.77 7.11
C ILE A 237 10.67 6.41 7.55
N ARG A 238 10.29 5.57 6.58
CA ARG A 238 9.81 4.20 6.79
C ARG A 238 10.81 3.23 6.18
N PHE A 239 11.48 2.47 7.03
CA PHE A 239 12.48 1.48 6.62
C PHE A 239 11.99 0.07 6.97
N PRO A 240 11.45 -0.68 5.99
CA PRO A 240 11.08 -2.08 6.21
C PRO A 240 12.34 -2.93 6.33
N VAL A 241 12.48 -3.66 7.42
CA VAL A 241 13.64 -4.52 7.70
C VAL A 241 13.30 -5.96 7.29
N ILE A 242 13.81 -6.37 6.11
CA ILE A 242 13.52 -7.66 5.50
C ILE A 242 14.74 -8.57 5.60
N PRO A 243 14.72 -9.62 6.44
CA PRO A 243 15.87 -10.48 6.66
C PRO A 243 16.47 -11.07 5.37
N LYS A 244 17.79 -10.97 5.24
CA LYS A 244 18.61 -11.42 4.11
C LYS A 244 18.40 -10.63 2.80
N LEU A 245 17.60 -9.58 2.81
CA LEU A 245 17.35 -8.79 1.60
C LEU A 245 17.87 -7.36 1.73
N ASN A 246 17.56 -6.66 2.82
CA ASN A 246 18.00 -5.29 3.06
C ASN A 246 18.50 -5.02 4.48
N ASP A 247 18.67 -6.08 5.27
CA ASP A 247 19.05 -6.02 6.68
C ASP A 247 20.57 -6.13 6.92
N SER A 248 21.39 -6.01 5.87
CA SER A 248 22.84 -6.01 6.08
C SER A 248 23.30 -4.79 6.88
N PRO A 249 24.34 -4.92 7.72
CA PRO A 249 24.88 -3.80 8.50
C PRO A 249 25.21 -2.58 7.62
N GLU A 250 25.79 -2.82 6.44
CA GLU A 250 26.18 -1.78 5.50
C GLU A 250 24.96 -1.01 4.98
N ASN A 251 23.86 -1.69 4.66
CA ASN A 251 22.64 -1.03 4.21
C ASN A 251 21.94 -0.27 5.33
N ILE A 252 21.92 -0.81 6.55
CA ILE A 252 21.35 -0.13 7.73
C ILE A 252 22.15 1.14 8.02
N GLU A 253 23.48 1.06 8.03
CA GLU A 253 24.35 2.20 8.28
C GLU A 253 24.20 3.26 7.18
N ALA A 254 24.25 2.87 5.90
CA ALA A 254 24.05 3.79 4.77
C ALA A 254 22.66 4.46 4.81
N THR A 255 21.61 3.75 5.25
CA THR A 255 20.28 4.33 5.44
C THR A 255 20.27 5.36 6.57
N ALA A 256 20.92 5.05 7.69
CA ALA A 256 21.05 5.98 8.82
C ALA A 256 21.86 7.23 8.45
N ASP A 257 22.96 7.08 7.70
CA ASP A 257 23.77 8.21 7.19
C ASP A 257 22.94 9.10 6.26
N PHE A 258 22.17 8.51 5.35
CA PHE A 258 21.29 9.26 4.47
C PHE A 258 20.19 10.02 5.26
N CYS A 259 19.58 9.39 6.26
CA CYS A 259 18.63 10.08 7.13
C CYS A 259 19.28 11.25 7.87
N ALA A 260 20.51 11.11 8.35
CA ALA A 260 21.26 12.18 8.99
C ALA A 260 21.62 13.32 8.02
N GLU A 261 21.93 13.00 6.74
CA GLU A 261 22.14 14.00 5.67
C GLU A 261 20.88 14.88 5.47
N LEU A 262 19.67 14.31 5.56
CA LEU A 262 18.41 15.05 5.43
C LEU A 262 18.12 16.00 6.62
N GLY A 263 18.85 15.86 7.71
CA GLY A 263 18.86 16.78 8.86
C GLY A 263 17.51 16.90 9.56
N SER A 264 17.14 18.13 9.93
CA SER A 264 15.91 18.42 10.69
C SER A 264 14.60 18.14 9.95
N ALA A 265 14.65 17.86 8.66
CA ALA A 265 13.49 17.43 7.91
C ALA A 265 12.99 16.06 8.38
N VAL A 266 13.88 15.20 8.88
CA VAL A 266 13.51 13.88 9.42
C VAL A 266 12.93 14.03 10.82
N GLN A 267 11.62 13.92 10.92
CA GLN A 267 10.88 14.01 12.19
C GLN A 267 10.90 12.69 12.97
N LEU A 268 10.98 11.58 12.26
CA LEU A 268 11.01 10.24 12.84
C LEU A 268 11.54 9.24 11.80
N VAL A 269 12.29 8.25 12.26
CA VAL A 269 12.60 7.03 11.48
C VAL A 269 11.82 5.86 12.09
N GLN A 270 10.99 5.20 11.30
CA GLN A 270 10.29 3.98 11.70
C GLN A 270 10.97 2.75 11.09
N LEU A 271 11.51 1.90 11.94
CA LEU A 271 11.97 0.57 11.55
C LEU A 271 10.79 -0.38 11.58
N LEU A 272 10.40 -0.91 10.41
CA LEU A 272 9.23 -1.78 10.23
C LEU A 272 9.68 -3.23 10.14
N PRO A 273 9.52 -4.04 11.20
CA PRO A 273 9.86 -5.46 11.14
C PRO A 273 9.05 -6.17 10.05
N TYR A 274 9.73 -6.94 9.21
CA TYR A 274 9.06 -7.76 8.20
C TYR A 274 8.04 -8.72 8.84
N HIS A 275 6.85 -8.81 8.25
CA HIS A 275 5.84 -9.80 8.59
C HIS A 275 5.16 -10.36 7.33
N GLN A 276 4.54 -11.54 7.45
CA GLN A 276 3.96 -12.27 6.33
C GLN A 276 2.47 -12.00 6.08
N ALA A 277 1.88 -10.96 6.67
CA ALA A 277 0.43 -10.70 6.58
C ALA A 277 -0.07 -10.52 5.13
N GLY A 278 0.76 -9.98 4.23
CA GLY A 278 0.43 -9.85 2.80
C GLY A 278 0.36 -11.18 2.04
N ARG A 279 1.00 -12.26 2.54
CA ARG A 279 1.13 -13.55 1.84
C ARG A 279 -0.21 -14.13 1.38
N VAL A 280 -1.25 -14.03 2.21
CA VAL A 280 -2.58 -14.59 1.93
C VAL A 280 -3.34 -13.86 0.83
N LYS A 281 -2.91 -12.67 0.44
CA LYS A 281 -3.53 -11.87 -0.62
C LYS A 281 -3.08 -12.28 -2.03
N TYR A 282 -1.86 -12.81 -2.17
CA TYR A 282 -1.30 -13.17 -3.47
C TYR A 282 -2.11 -14.26 -4.21
N PRO A 283 -2.45 -15.40 -3.56
CA PRO A 283 -3.29 -16.41 -4.22
C PRO A 283 -4.66 -15.89 -4.66
N ARG A 284 -5.20 -14.88 -3.96
CA ARG A 284 -6.47 -14.25 -4.33
C ARG A 284 -6.45 -13.59 -5.70
N LEU A 285 -5.25 -13.24 -6.18
CA LEU A 285 -4.97 -12.58 -7.45
C LEU A 285 -4.28 -13.51 -8.46
N GLY A 286 -4.23 -14.82 -8.19
CA GLY A 286 -3.47 -15.77 -9.01
C GLY A 286 -1.94 -15.59 -8.94
N ARG A 287 -1.43 -14.93 -7.92
CA ARG A 287 0.00 -14.61 -7.79
C ARG A 287 0.68 -15.47 -6.75
N VAL A 288 1.99 -15.66 -6.92
CA VAL A 288 2.84 -16.39 -5.98
C VAL A 288 3.61 -15.42 -5.10
N TYR A 289 3.49 -15.57 -3.77
CA TYR A 289 4.33 -14.83 -2.83
C TYR A 289 5.74 -15.42 -2.81
N ARG A 290 6.75 -14.60 -3.12
CA ARG A 290 8.12 -15.07 -3.30
C ARG A 290 8.89 -15.31 -1.99
N LEU A 291 8.51 -14.64 -0.91
CA LEU A 291 9.22 -14.69 0.39
C LEU A 291 8.60 -15.69 1.38
N LYS A 292 8.19 -16.86 0.90
CA LYS A 292 7.49 -17.89 1.72
C LYS A 292 8.27 -18.33 2.96
N ASN A 293 9.62 -18.33 2.87
CA ASN A 293 10.54 -18.88 3.87
C ASN A 293 11.30 -17.79 4.63
N VAL A 294 11.01 -16.52 4.41
CA VAL A 294 11.62 -15.43 5.17
C VAL A 294 10.90 -15.32 6.50
N VAL A 295 11.65 -15.45 7.59
CA VAL A 295 11.15 -15.33 8.97
C VAL A 295 11.30 -13.87 9.41
N PRO A 296 10.38 -13.32 10.22
CA PRO A 296 10.54 -11.98 10.79
C PRO A 296 11.88 -11.80 11.51
N PRO A 297 12.47 -10.60 11.52
CA PRO A 297 13.68 -10.33 12.29
C PRO A 297 13.42 -10.51 13.79
N SER A 298 14.46 -10.92 14.53
CA SER A 298 14.35 -11.01 15.99
C SER A 298 14.32 -9.61 16.64
N GLU A 299 13.72 -9.50 17.83
CA GLU A 299 13.72 -8.25 18.61
C GLU A 299 15.15 -7.75 18.84
N ALA A 300 16.07 -8.62 19.25
CA ALA A 300 17.47 -8.28 19.46
C ALA A 300 18.16 -7.74 18.19
N PHE A 301 17.77 -8.20 17.01
CA PHE A 301 18.27 -7.64 15.74
C PHE A 301 17.68 -6.25 15.50
N MET A 302 16.39 -6.06 15.72
CA MET A 302 15.72 -4.78 15.55
C MET A 302 16.26 -3.72 16.53
N GLU A 303 16.55 -4.09 17.78
CA GLU A 303 17.21 -3.22 18.76
C GLU A 303 18.61 -2.79 18.30
N LYS A 304 19.42 -3.73 17.76
CA LYS A 304 20.73 -3.38 17.20
C LYS A 304 20.61 -2.41 16.01
N ALA A 305 19.66 -2.64 15.11
CA ALA A 305 19.41 -1.73 14.02
C ALA A 305 19.00 -0.34 14.52
N LEU A 306 18.12 -0.28 15.52
CA LEU A 306 17.67 0.97 16.13
C LEU A 306 18.84 1.76 16.72
N GLU A 307 19.81 1.10 17.39
CA GLU A 307 20.97 1.76 17.99
C GLU A 307 21.88 2.42 16.92
N VAL A 308 21.93 1.88 15.69
CA VAL A 308 22.67 2.51 14.57
C VAL A 308 22.10 3.89 14.25
N PHE A 309 20.78 4.01 14.15
CA PHE A 309 20.11 5.29 13.89
C PHE A 309 20.23 6.25 15.08
N LYS A 310 20.10 5.77 16.30
CA LYS A 310 20.32 6.59 17.52
C LYS A 310 21.72 7.15 17.59
N ALA A 311 22.75 6.37 17.24
CA ALA A 311 24.14 6.81 17.22
C ALA A 311 24.39 7.97 16.25
N LYS A 312 23.53 8.14 15.22
CA LYS A 312 23.55 9.30 14.30
C LYS A 312 22.69 10.48 14.80
N GLY A 313 22.13 10.41 16.02
CA GLY A 313 21.28 11.45 16.61
C GLY A 313 19.87 11.53 16.02
N LEU A 314 19.41 10.50 15.35
CA LEU A 314 18.08 10.46 14.70
C LEU A 314 16.98 10.05 15.70
N PRO A 315 15.80 10.69 15.64
CA PRO A 315 14.61 10.19 16.32
C PRO A 315 14.17 8.90 15.64
N VAL A 316 14.23 7.76 16.32
CA VAL A 316 13.95 6.44 15.74
C VAL A 316 13.12 5.58 16.68
N GLN A 317 12.22 4.77 16.10
CA GLN A 317 11.45 3.77 16.82
C GLN A 317 11.26 2.48 15.99
N ILE A 318 11.05 1.37 16.67
CA ILE A 318 10.55 0.14 16.07
C ILE A 318 9.02 0.22 16.11
N HIS A 319 8.39 -0.14 15.01
CA HIS A 319 6.94 0.00 14.85
C HIS A 319 6.22 -1.35 14.96
#